data_90b5054843f2ec3ce313e3187c765926
#
_entry.id   90b5054843f2ec3ce313e3187c765926
#
_cell.length_a   1.000
_cell.length_b   1.000
_cell.length_c   1.000
_cell.angle_alpha   90.00
_cell.angle_beta   90.00
_cell.angle_gamma   90.00
#
_symmetry.space_group_name_H-M   'P 1'
#
loop_
_entity.id
_entity.type
_entity.pdbx_description
1 polymer ?
#
loop_
_entity_poly.entity_id
_entity_poly.type
_entity_poly.pdbx_seq_one_letter_code
_entity_poly.pdbx_strand_id
1 'polypeptide(L)'
;MSKKILSRFCNFRTLVRISVVLMLALSAIFIVASQYKTVQFRDAKIDEVLFYFNNGLAGGQSSSLVSAVWGNVPYAVGLFIILLLPILLKLRWKKMPFRLRHQTYYASGIFVVSLTLLAQSFSIPAYVSALAQSSKIYDKHYVDPRGVKLTFPSTKRNLIYIYVESLENTPASKANGGMSDKSVIPELEKLALTNTSFSHQSSGLGGALPAHGTTWTVAGMTAQSAGVPLKDGGVFGGRDRNGMGDFNKFLPGAYTLGQVLQKADYNQSFIMGSDKTFGGRDKLLEQHGNYHIIDFTYAQQHGLIPQDYKVWWGYEDKKLFQFARDEATRLSKLDKPFNLQMLTVDTHFTDGWLDNEACKQQFEAKYDNVHACASKQIASFVEWAKQQPFYANTTIIISGDHLGMQTPYYEEKIAGAPYQRTVYNTFINPAVQPTRATNRQFATFDMYPSTLAALGVKVDGDRMGLGTNLFSNRQTLVEQFGSIDQLNAELSKRSSYYERKILSSS
;
A
#
# COMPACT_ATOMS: atom_id res chain seq x y z
N MET A 1 -12.22 -54.49 -10.80
CA MET A 1 -12.51 -53.64 -11.96
C MET A 1 -11.28 -53.54 -12.82
N SER A 2 -11.37 -54.05 -14.07
CA SER A 2 -10.30 -54.59 -14.90
C SER A 2 -9.40 -53.51 -15.54
N LYS A 3 -8.09 -53.79 -15.68
CA LYS A 3 -7.06 -53.08 -16.50
C LYS A 3 -7.57 -52.61 -17.89
N LYS A 4 -8.63 -53.20 -18.44
CA LYS A 4 -9.27 -52.79 -19.69
C LYS A 4 -10.03 -51.45 -19.64
N ILE A 5 -10.45 -50.98 -18.44
CA ILE A 5 -11.10 -49.66 -18.31
C ILE A 5 -10.05 -48.54 -18.29
N LEU A 6 -8.92 -48.75 -17.62
CA LEU A 6 -7.81 -47.80 -17.65
C LEU A 6 -7.15 -47.65 -19.01
N SER A 7 -7.07 -48.72 -19.82
CA SER A 7 -6.46 -48.67 -21.16
C SER A 7 -7.32 -47.95 -22.21
N ARG A 8 -8.62 -47.75 -21.99
CA ARG A 8 -9.50 -46.94 -22.86
C ARG A 8 -9.38 -45.44 -22.63
N PHE A 9 -8.91 -45.00 -21.46
CA PHE A 9 -8.69 -43.56 -21.17
C PHE A 9 -7.35 -43.03 -21.68
N CYS A 10 -6.40 -43.88 -22.03
CA CYS A 10 -5.06 -43.48 -22.42
C CYS A 10 -4.83 -43.55 -23.94
N ASN A 11 -5.84 -43.17 -24.76
CA ASN A 11 -5.60 -43.00 -26.20
C ASN A 11 -4.98 -41.60 -26.41
N PHE A 12 -3.79 -41.51 -27.00
CA PHE A 12 -3.06 -40.28 -27.31
C PHE A 12 -3.96 -39.17 -27.91
N ARG A 13 -4.88 -39.52 -28.80
CA ARG A 13 -5.84 -38.57 -29.38
C ARG A 13 -6.81 -37.99 -28.34
N THR A 14 -7.21 -38.77 -27.35
CA THR A 14 -8.07 -38.30 -26.23
C THR A 14 -7.30 -37.35 -25.32
N LEU A 15 -6.06 -37.65 -24.99
CA LEU A 15 -5.19 -36.77 -24.23
C LEU A 15 -4.98 -35.41 -24.94
N VAL A 16 -4.72 -35.43 -26.26
CA VAL A 16 -4.59 -34.18 -27.03
C VAL A 16 -5.88 -33.38 -27.03
N ARG A 17 -7.06 -33.99 -27.12
CA ARG A 17 -8.35 -33.28 -27.03
C ARG A 17 -8.56 -32.66 -25.64
N ILE A 18 -8.27 -33.40 -24.60
CA ILE A 18 -8.33 -32.85 -23.21
C ILE A 18 -7.40 -31.66 -23.06
N SER A 19 -6.16 -31.78 -23.56
CA SER A 19 -5.19 -30.67 -23.51
C SER A 19 -5.67 -29.43 -24.26
N VAL A 20 -6.31 -29.61 -25.44
CA VAL A 20 -6.90 -28.51 -26.22
C VAL A 20 -7.99 -27.79 -25.41
N VAL A 21 -8.91 -28.55 -24.80
CA VAL A 21 -10.00 -27.98 -23.98
C VAL A 21 -9.43 -27.25 -22.74
N LEU A 22 -8.45 -27.86 -22.08
CA LEU A 22 -7.80 -27.24 -20.92
C LEU A 22 -7.05 -25.94 -21.29
N MET A 23 -6.33 -25.94 -22.42
CA MET A 23 -5.67 -24.71 -22.90
C MET A 23 -6.67 -23.59 -23.15
N LEU A 24 -7.82 -23.87 -23.78
CA LEU A 24 -8.86 -22.88 -24.03
C LEU A 24 -9.52 -22.40 -22.74
N ALA A 25 -9.75 -23.28 -21.76
CA ALA A 25 -10.30 -22.91 -20.47
C ALA A 25 -9.32 -22.00 -19.69
N LEU A 26 -8.05 -22.37 -19.64
CA LEU A 26 -7.02 -21.53 -19.02
C LEU A 26 -6.86 -20.18 -19.73
N SER A 27 -6.95 -20.19 -21.08
CA SER A 27 -6.89 -18.95 -21.86
C SER A 27 -8.03 -18.00 -21.51
N ALA A 28 -9.26 -18.51 -21.37
CA ALA A 28 -10.39 -17.70 -20.95
C ALA A 28 -10.17 -17.08 -19.56
N ILE A 29 -9.67 -17.88 -18.61
CA ILE A 29 -9.32 -17.41 -17.26
C ILE A 29 -8.22 -16.32 -17.33
N PHE A 30 -7.15 -16.54 -18.08
CA PHE A 30 -6.03 -15.59 -18.19
C PHE A 30 -6.44 -14.27 -18.84
N ILE A 31 -7.28 -14.30 -19.87
CA ILE A 31 -7.80 -13.09 -20.53
C ILE A 31 -8.66 -12.30 -19.55
N VAL A 32 -9.62 -12.96 -18.87
CA VAL A 32 -10.50 -12.29 -17.91
C VAL A 32 -9.72 -11.76 -16.71
N ALA A 33 -8.78 -12.52 -16.17
CA ALA A 33 -7.91 -12.08 -15.08
C ALA A 33 -7.04 -10.88 -15.50
N SER A 34 -6.48 -10.90 -16.70
CA SER A 34 -5.70 -9.80 -17.26
C SER A 34 -6.56 -8.53 -17.42
N GLN A 35 -7.76 -8.66 -17.95
CA GLN A 35 -8.70 -7.56 -18.11
C GLN A 35 -9.13 -6.99 -16.75
N TYR A 36 -9.53 -7.86 -15.82
CA TYR A 36 -9.92 -7.46 -14.47
C TYR A 36 -8.79 -6.69 -13.77
N LYS A 37 -7.56 -7.21 -13.80
CA LYS A 37 -6.39 -6.54 -13.24
C LYS A 37 -6.15 -5.18 -13.89
N THR A 38 -6.20 -5.11 -15.21
CA THR A 38 -5.94 -3.87 -15.95
C THR A 38 -6.99 -2.79 -15.66
N VAL A 39 -8.26 -3.18 -15.51
CA VAL A 39 -9.35 -2.24 -15.21
C VAL A 39 -9.35 -1.81 -13.75
N GLN A 40 -9.22 -2.77 -12.82
CA GLN A 40 -9.41 -2.48 -11.40
C GLN A 40 -8.12 -2.05 -10.68
N PHE A 41 -6.96 -2.56 -11.12
CA PHE A 41 -5.68 -2.42 -10.42
C PHE A 41 -4.53 -2.12 -11.39
N ARG A 42 -4.69 -1.13 -12.28
CA ARG A 42 -3.69 -0.86 -13.33
C ARG A 42 -2.28 -0.71 -12.77
N ASP A 43 -2.14 0.02 -11.67
CA ASP A 43 -0.85 0.36 -11.08
C ASP A 43 -0.24 -0.76 -10.22
N ALA A 44 -1.03 -1.79 -9.83
CA ALA A 44 -0.53 -2.91 -9.07
C ALA A 44 0.46 -3.74 -9.91
N LYS A 45 1.63 -4.01 -9.34
CA LYS A 45 2.72 -4.76 -10.00
C LYS A 45 2.83 -6.18 -9.44
N ILE A 46 3.57 -7.02 -10.14
CA ILE A 46 3.73 -8.43 -9.75
C ILE A 46 4.41 -8.59 -8.38
N ASP A 47 5.32 -7.71 -8.01
CA ASP A 47 6.01 -7.70 -6.72
C ASP A 47 5.03 -7.55 -5.54
N GLU A 48 4.01 -6.71 -5.66
CA GLU A 48 2.94 -6.58 -4.67
C GLU A 48 2.11 -7.86 -4.55
N VAL A 49 1.73 -8.46 -5.68
CA VAL A 49 1.00 -9.74 -5.69
C VAL A 49 1.83 -10.86 -5.07
N LEU A 50 3.11 -10.93 -5.43
CA LEU A 50 4.05 -11.91 -4.86
C LEU A 50 4.24 -11.70 -3.37
N PHE A 51 4.28 -10.45 -2.92
CA PHE A 51 4.35 -10.11 -1.53
C PHE A 51 3.21 -10.77 -0.74
N TYR A 52 1.95 -10.53 -1.12
CA TYR A 52 0.80 -11.15 -0.45
C TYR A 52 0.71 -12.66 -0.66
N PHE A 53 1.12 -13.16 -1.82
CA PHE A 53 1.15 -14.59 -2.08
C PHE A 53 2.17 -15.32 -1.20
N ASN A 54 3.36 -14.74 -1.01
CA ASN A 54 4.42 -15.32 -0.19
C ASN A 54 4.16 -15.20 1.32
N ASN A 55 3.35 -14.21 1.74
CA ASN A 55 3.17 -13.87 3.15
C ASN A 55 1.80 -14.25 3.71
N GLY A 56 0.97 -14.86 2.87
CA GLY A 56 -0.38 -15.29 3.24
C GLY A 56 -1.38 -14.13 3.32
N LEU A 57 -2.64 -14.49 3.38
CA LEU A 57 -3.79 -13.57 3.48
C LEU A 57 -4.41 -13.60 4.89
N ALA A 58 -3.66 -14.06 5.89
CA ALA A 58 -4.12 -14.09 7.28
C ALA A 58 -4.54 -12.68 7.73
N GLY A 59 -5.69 -12.57 8.39
CA GLY A 59 -6.27 -11.29 8.79
C GLY A 59 -6.92 -10.48 7.67
N GLY A 60 -6.82 -10.93 6.40
CA GLY A 60 -7.43 -10.25 5.26
C GLY A 60 -8.91 -10.58 5.04
N GLN A 61 -9.58 -9.78 4.22
CA GLN A 61 -10.95 -10.06 3.80
C GLN A 61 -11.00 -11.13 2.69
N SER A 62 -11.12 -12.39 3.07
CA SER A 62 -11.35 -13.48 2.11
C SER A 62 -12.62 -13.27 1.27
N SER A 63 -13.64 -12.62 1.82
CA SER A 63 -14.90 -12.30 1.11
C SER A 63 -14.70 -11.43 -0.13
N SER A 64 -13.78 -10.45 -0.09
CA SER A 64 -13.52 -9.57 -1.24
C SER A 64 -12.85 -10.31 -2.38
N LEU A 65 -11.89 -11.20 -2.09
CA LEU A 65 -11.28 -12.07 -3.09
C LEU A 65 -12.28 -13.06 -3.68
N VAL A 66 -13.09 -13.68 -2.81
CA VAL A 66 -14.15 -14.60 -3.24
C VAL A 66 -15.14 -13.87 -4.14
N SER A 67 -15.58 -12.67 -3.78
CA SER A 67 -16.48 -11.86 -4.60
C SER A 67 -15.87 -11.49 -5.96
N ALA A 68 -14.59 -11.11 -5.97
CA ALA A 68 -13.87 -10.80 -7.21
C ALA A 68 -13.78 -12.02 -8.14
N VAL A 69 -13.44 -13.18 -7.59
CA VAL A 69 -13.37 -14.44 -8.37
C VAL A 69 -14.75 -14.82 -8.90
N TRP A 70 -15.77 -14.91 -8.03
CA TRP A 70 -17.12 -15.31 -8.43
C TRP A 70 -17.78 -14.33 -9.38
N GLY A 71 -17.55 -13.03 -9.22
CA GLY A 71 -18.04 -12.01 -10.14
C GLY A 71 -17.48 -12.15 -11.56
N ASN A 72 -16.28 -12.70 -11.71
CA ASN A 72 -15.62 -12.88 -13.00
C ASN A 72 -15.84 -14.27 -13.64
N VAL A 73 -16.33 -15.27 -12.90
CA VAL A 73 -16.63 -16.62 -13.41
C VAL A 73 -17.57 -16.60 -14.61
N PRO A 74 -18.71 -15.86 -14.63
CA PRO A 74 -19.60 -15.84 -15.80
C PRO A 74 -18.90 -15.37 -17.08
N TYR A 75 -18.03 -14.35 -16.99
CA TYR A 75 -17.25 -13.83 -18.12
C TYR A 75 -16.24 -14.87 -18.62
N ALA A 76 -15.55 -15.56 -17.71
CA ALA A 76 -14.61 -16.62 -18.08
C ALA A 76 -15.33 -17.82 -18.74
N VAL A 77 -16.49 -18.21 -18.24
CA VAL A 77 -17.31 -19.29 -18.82
C VAL A 77 -17.84 -18.87 -20.20
N GLY A 78 -18.37 -17.65 -20.33
CA GLY A 78 -18.85 -17.13 -21.62
C GLY A 78 -17.74 -17.08 -22.66
N LEU A 79 -16.57 -16.56 -22.30
CA LEU A 79 -15.41 -16.53 -23.19
C LEU A 79 -14.93 -17.94 -23.56
N PHE A 80 -14.86 -18.86 -22.59
CA PHE A 80 -14.52 -20.27 -22.86
C PHE A 80 -15.45 -20.91 -23.88
N ILE A 81 -16.78 -20.69 -23.76
CA ILE A 81 -17.76 -21.18 -24.73
C ILE A 81 -17.47 -20.61 -26.12
N ILE A 82 -17.19 -19.32 -26.23
CA ILE A 82 -16.84 -18.65 -27.50
C ILE A 82 -15.57 -19.28 -28.10
N LEU A 83 -14.52 -19.45 -27.31
CA LEU A 83 -13.27 -20.05 -27.75
C LEU A 83 -13.43 -21.51 -28.14
N LEU A 84 -14.36 -22.23 -27.52
CA LEU A 84 -14.65 -23.63 -27.84
C LEU A 84 -15.53 -23.79 -29.10
N LEU A 85 -16.25 -22.76 -29.52
CA LEU A 85 -17.23 -22.79 -30.61
C LEU A 85 -16.70 -23.38 -31.91
N PRO A 86 -15.49 -23.05 -32.41
CA PRO A 86 -14.95 -23.67 -33.64
C PRO A 86 -14.83 -25.19 -33.57
N ILE A 87 -14.51 -25.72 -32.37
CA ILE A 87 -14.40 -27.15 -32.11
C ILE A 87 -15.78 -27.81 -32.08
N LEU A 88 -16.75 -27.16 -31.41
CA LEU A 88 -18.14 -27.62 -31.34
C LEU A 88 -18.80 -27.62 -32.73
N LEU A 89 -18.59 -26.58 -33.54
CA LEU A 89 -19.07 -26.49 -34.92
C LEU A 89 -18.46 -27.60 -35.76
N LYS A 90 -17.17 -27.94 -35.59
CA LYS A 90 -16.54 -29.07 -36.27
C LYS A 90 -17.17 -30.41 -35.90
N LEU A 91 -17.55 -30.60 -34.65
CA LEU A 91 -18.24 -31.81 -34.21
C LEU A 91 -19.62 -31.95 -34.87
N ARG A 92 -20.33 -30.82 -35.07
CA ARG A 92 -21.63 -30.77 -35.73
C ARG A 92 -21.52 -30.88 -37.26
N TRP A 93 -20.56 -30.19 -37.86
CA TRP A 93 -20.33 -30.12 -39.30
C TRP A 93 -19.07 -30.92 -39.69
N LYS A 94 -19.22 -32.25 -39.84
CA LYS A 94 -18.09 -33.17 -40.08
C LYS A 94 -17.23 -32.82 -41.30
N LYS A 95 -17.77 -32.13 -42.32
CA LYS A 95 -17.05 -31.69 -43.53
C LYS A 95 -16.13 -30.49 -43.31
N MET A 96 -16.21 -29.79 -42.15
CA MET A 96 -15.39 -28.64 -41.83
C MET A 96 -13.89 -29.03 -41.75
N PRO A 97 -12.95 -28.31 -42.42
CA PRO A 97 -11.53 -28.70 -42.49
C PRO A 97 -10.74 -28.35 -41.21
N PHE A 98 -11.30 -28.64 -40.04
CA PHE A 98 -10.69 -28.32 -38.72
C PHE A 98 -10.25 -29.62 -38.03
N ARG A 99 -9.12 -30.20 -38.54
CA ARG A 99 -8.55 -31.45 -38.01
C ARG A 99 -7.94 -31.24 -36.62
N LEU A 100 -7.70 -32.32 -35.87
CA LEU A 100 -7.14 -32.26 -34.50
C LEU A 100 -5.85 -31.45 -34.45
N ARG A 101 -4.93 -31.57 -35.41
CA ARG A 101 -3.72 -30.73 -35.48
C ARG A 101 -4.03 -29.23 -35.58
N HIS A 102 -5.08 -28.83 -36.32
CA HIS A 102 -5.48 -27.42 -36.42
C HIS A 102 -6.13 -26.94 -35.13
N GLN A 103 -6.88 -27.80 -34.42
CA GLN A 103 -7.43 -27.48 -33.08
C GLN A 103 -6.31 -27.27 -32.06
N THR A 104 -5.24 -28.09 -32.13
CA THR A 104 -4.06 -27.93 -31.29
C THR A 104 -3.35 -26.58 -31.56
N TYR A 105 -3.07 -26.27 -32.84
CA TYR A 105 -2.44 -24.97 -33.18
C TYR A 105 -3.29 -23.79 -32.78
N TYR A 106 -4.60 -23.84 -32.98
CA TYR A 106 -5.56 -22.84 -32.56
C TYR A 106 -5.51 -22.62 -31.03
N ALA A 107 -5.66 -23.70 -30.26
CA ALA A 107 -5.64 -23.61 -28.81
C ALA A 107 -4.28 -23.16 -28.27
N SER A 108 -3.16 -23.67 -28.84
CA SER A 108 -1.82 -23.23 -28.43
C SER A 108 -1.56 -21.76 -28.75
N GLY A 109 -2.00 -21.27 -29.90
CA GLY A 109 -1.88 -19.88 -30.29
C GLY A 109 -2.63 -18.96 -29.32
N ILE A 110 -3.89 -19.28 -29.01
CA ILE A 110 -4.69 -18.52 -28.03
C ILE A 110 -4.07 -18.59 -26.65
N PHE A 111 -3.58 -19.75 -26.23
CA PHE A 111 -2.93 -19.92 -24.92
C PHE A 111 -1.68 -19.06 -24.79
N VAL A 112 -0.81 -19.04 -25.80
CA VAL A 112 0.38 -18.19 -25.82
C VAL A 112 0.01 -16.71 -25.74
N VAL A 113 -0.98 -16.27 -26.55
CA VAL A 113 -1.45 -14.88 -26.52
C VAL A 113 -2.03 -14.53 -25.16
N SER A 114 -2.89 -15.38 -24.59
CA SER A 114 -3.50 -15.12 -23.27
C SER A 114 -2.47 -15.07 -22.13
N LEU A 115 -1.48 -15.95 -22.17
CA LEU A 115 -0.37 -15.95 -21.22
C LEU A 115 0.49 -14.68 -21.36
N THR A 116 0.73 -14.24 -22.59
CA THR A 116 1.48 -12.99 -22.85
C THR A 116 0.71 -11.77 -22.34
N LEU A 117 -0.61 -11.70 -22.58
CA LEU A 117 -1.46 -10.64 -22.05
C LEU A 117 -1.44 -10.62 -20.52
N LEU A 118 -1.56 -11.77 -19.88
CA LEU A 118 -1.47 -11.87 -18.42
C LEU A 118 -0.09 -11.42 -17.92
N ALA A 119 0.99 -11.87 -18.53
CA ALA A 119 2.35 -11.49 -18.16
C ALA A 119 2.59 -9.98 -18.32
N GLN A 120 2.06 -9.38 -19.39
CA GLN A 120 2.15 -7.93 -19.61
C GLN A 120 1.32 -7.13 -18.60
N SER A 121 0.10 -7.59 -18.28
CA SER A 121 -0.77 -6.89 -17.33
C SER A 121 -0.14 -6.75 -15.93
N PHE A 122 0.66 -7.74 -15.51
CA PHE A 122 1.43 -7.72 -14.26
C PHE A 122 2.87 -7.18 -14.40
N SER A 123 3.25 -6.67 -15.57
CA SER A 123 4.61 -6.19 -15.86
C SER A 123 5.70 -7.24 -15.60
N ILE A 124 5.39 -8.54 -15.74
CA ILE A 124 6.34 -9.64 -15.48
C ILE A 124 7.64 -9.52 -16.28
N PRO A 125 7.64 -9.16 -17.58
CA PRO A 125 8.89 -9.00 -18.34
C PRO A 125 9.80 -7.91 -17.74
N ALA A 126 9.24 -6.78 -17.31
CA ALA A 126 9.99 -5.70 -16.67
C ALA A 126 10.55 -6.14 -15.30
N TYR A 127 9.74 -6.85 -14.52
CA TYR A 127 10.15 -7.42 -13.23
C TYR A 127 11.32 -8.40 -13.39
N VAL A 128 11.22 -9.37 -14.31
CA VAL A 128 12.31 -10.33 -14.58
C VAL A 128 13.58 -9.63 -15.07
N SER A 129 13.43 -8.63 -15.94
CA SER A 129 14.56 -7.81 -16.40
C SER A 129 15.22 -7.05 -15.26
N ALA A 130 14.44 -6.48 -14.35
CA ALA A 130 14.95 -5.79 -13.16
C ALA A 130 15.68 -6.74 -12.19
N LEU A 131 15.13 -7.95 -11.96
CA LEU A 131 15.78 -8.96 -11.14
C LEU A 131 17.12 -9.46 -11.71
N ALA A 132 17.28 -9.43 -13.04
CA ALA A 132 18.54 -9.79 -13.69
C ALA A 132 19.63 -8.69 -13.55
N GLN A 133 19.23 -7.49 -13.14
CA GLN A 133 20.13 -6.35 -12.96
C GLN A 133 20.44 -6.13 -11.47
N SER A 134 21.60 -5.55 -11.19
CA SER A 134 22.02 -5.18 -9.83
C SER A 134 22.14 -3.66 -9.72
N SER A 135 21.60 -3.12 -8.62
CA SER A 135 21.74 -1.70 -8.27
C SER A 135 22.63 -1.53 -7.05
N LYS A 136 23.43 -0.47 -7.07
CA LYS A 136 24.24 -0.02 -5.92
C LYS A 136 23.59 1.14 -5.17
N ILE A 137 22.27 1.35 -5.33
CA ILE A 137 21.59 2.49 -4.70
C ILE A 137 21.72 2.47 -3.18
N TYR A 138 21.60 1.28 -2.57
CA TYR A 138 21.76 1.14 -1.12
C TYR A 138 23.23 1.30 -0.70
N ASP A 139 24.19 0.77 -1.46
CA ASP A 139 25.63 0.93 -1.16
C ASP A 139 26.06 2.41 -1.17
N LYS A 140 25.44 3.22 -2.03
CA LYS A 140 25.82 4.63 -2.24
C LYS A 140 24.98 5.61 -1.42
N HIS A 141 23.72 5.29 -1.16
CA HIS A 141 22.76 6.28 -0.66
C HIS A 141 22.07 5.87 0.65
N TYR A 142 22.16 4.63 1.08
CA TYR A 142 21.59 4.22 2.36
C TYR A 142 22.48 4.74 3.51
N VAL A 143 21.84 5.43 4.44
CA VAL A 143 22.47 5.87 5.70
C VAL A 143 21.90 5.02 6.82
N ASP A 144 22.74 4.15 7.42
CA ASP A 144 22.29 3.32 8.54
C ASP A 144 21.85 4.22 9.71
N PRO A 145 20.57 4.18 10.09
CA PRO A 145 20.07 5.06 11.13
C PRO A 145 20.71 4.82 12.50
N ARG A 146 21.29 3.64 12.74
CA ARG A 146 22.00 3.30 14.00
C ARG A 146 23.27 4.14 14.19
N GLY A 147 23.90 4.54 13.08
CA GLY A 147 25.11 5.36 13.07
C GLY A 147 24.84 6.87 13.07
N VAL A 148 23.59 7.29 12.88
CA VAL A 148 23.25 8.72 12.84
C VAL A 148 23.17 9.28 14.25
N LYS A 149 23.89 10.37 14.50
CA LYS A 149 23.76 11.12 15.76
C LYS A 149 22.42 11.86 15.77
N LEU A 150 21.58 11.51 16.74
CA LEU A 150 20.30 12.15 16.99
C LEU A 150 20.39 12.98 18.29
N THR A 151 20.06 14.27 18.20
CA THR A 151 20.02 15.15 19.37
C THR A 151 18.57 15.55 19.62
N PHE A 152 18.00 14.99 20.66
CA PHE A 152 16.64 15.34 21.10
C PHE A 152 16.62 16.68 21.83
N PRO A 153 15.52 17.45 21.74
CA PRO A 153 15.35 18.64 22.57
C PRO A 153 15.24 18.25 24.06
N SER A 154 15.54 19.18 24.94
CA SER A 154 15.42 18.98 26.41
C SER A 154 14.01 18.54 26.82
N THR A 155 12.99 19.18 26.26
CA THR A 155 11.61 18.75 26.39
C THR A 155 11.21 18.00 25.10
N LYS A 156 11.06 16.70 25.20
CA LYS A 156 10.66 15.84 24.06
C LYS A 156 9.19 16.06 23.75
N ARG A 157 8.86 16.19 22.46
CA ARG A 157 7.47 16.36 21.99
C ARG A 157 6.78 15.03 21.82
N ASN A 158 5.48 15.00 22.07
CA ASN A 158 4.62 13.89 21.69
C ASN A 158 4.46 13.83 20.17
N LEU A 159 4.26 12.63 19.65
CA LEU A 159 3.90 12.37 18.27
C LEU A 159 2.50 11.75 18.19
N ILE A 160 1.64 12.31 17.34
CA ILE A 160 0.46 11.66 16.82
C ILE A 160 0.69 11.49 15.32
N TYR A 161 0.67 10.24 14.81
CA TYR A 161 0.89 9.94 13.39
C TYR A 161 -0.33 9.21 12.82
N ILE A 162 -1.00 9.80 11.86
CA ILE A 162 -2.18 9.25 11.20
C ILE A 162 -1.78 8.77 9.81
N TYR A 163 -1.63 7.47 9.65
CA TYR A 163 -1.60 6.85 8.32
C TYR A 163 -3.04 6.75 7.82
N VAL A 164 -3.32 7.42 6.71
CA VAL A 164 -4.66 7.40 6.12
C VAL A 164 -4.62 6.49 4.90
N GLU A 165 -5.38 5.41 5.00
CA GLU A 165 -5.49 4.41 3.95
C GLU A 165 -5.81 5.05 2.60
N SER A 166 -4.97 4.79 1.58
CA SER A 166 -5.18 5.21 0.19
C SER A 166 -5.37 6.72 -0.03
N LEU A 167 -4.88 7.58 0.90
CA LEU A 167 -5.08 9.02 0.79
C LEU A 167 -4.05 9.69 -0.11
N GLU A 168 -4.55 10.29 -1.19
CA GLU A 168 -3.77 11.08 -2.15
C GLU A 168 -4.40 12.45 -2.42
N ASN A 169 -3.73 13.28 -3.21
CA ASN A 169 -4.19 14.64 -3.48
C ASN A 169 -5.23 14.75 -4.62
N THR A 170 -5.45 13.70 -5.41
CA THR A 170 -6.40 13.70 -6.53
C THR A 170 -7.82 14.17 -6.15
N PRO A 171 -8.41 13.76 -5.00
CA PRO A 171 -9.73 14.21 -4.56
C PRO A 171 -9.82 15.68 -4.13
N ALA A 172 -8.69 16.38 -3.94
CA ALA A 172 -8.68 17.80 -3.62
C ALA A 172 -9.15 18.65 -4.82
N SER A 173 -9.43 19.93 -4.58
CA SER A 173 -9.85 20.85 -5.63
C SER A 173 -8.77 21.12 -6.67
N LYS A 174 -9.16 21.33 -7.93
CA LYS A 174 -8.26 21.77 -9.01
C LYS A 174 -7.57 23.08 -8.67
N ALA A 175 -8.25 23.98 -7.97
CA ALA A 175 -7.70 25.27 -7.55
C ALA A 175 -6.51 25.10 -6.59
N ASN A 176 -6.45 23.99 -5.86
CA ASN A 176 -5.42 23.72 -4.87
C ASN A 176 -4.55 22.49 -5.22
N GLY A 177 -4.50 22.08 -6.47
CA GLY A 177 -3.56 21.04 -6.94
C GLY A 177 -4.13 19.62 -7.01
N GLY A 178 -5.44 19.45 -6.80
CA GLY A 178 -6.17 18.19 -7.05
C GLY A 178 -6.81 18.12 -8.43
N MET A 179 -7.80 17.24 -8.58
CA MET A 179 -8.50 17.01 -9.86
C MET A 179 -10.03 17.16 -9.77
N SER A 180 -10.58 17.49 -8.61
CA SER A 180 -12.01 17.72 -8.43
C SER A 180 -12.37 19.20 -8.63
N ASP A 181 -13.50 19.48 -9.27
CA ASP A 181 -13.97 20.86 -9.42
C ASP A 181 -14.31 21.48 -8.04
N LYS A 182 -14.97 20.70 -7.20
CA LYS A 182 -15.16 20.97 -5.77
C LYS A 182 -14.39 19.93 -4.98
N SER A 183 -13.61 20.37 -4.00
CA SER A 183 -12.86 19.44 -3.15
C SER A 183 -13.78 18.38 -2.53
N VAL A 184 -13.36 17.14 -2.65
CA VAL A 184 -13.99 15.99 -1.97
C VAL A 184 -13.46 15.87 -0.52
N ILE A 185 -12.26 16.41 -0.27
CA ILE A 185 -11.58 16.36 1.03
C ILE A 185 -11.31 17.78 1.58
N PRO A 186 -12.34 18.64 1.71
CA PRO A 186 -12.13 20.06 1.98
C PRO A 186 -11.44 20.33 3.32
N GLU A 187 -11.67 19.52 4.34
CA GLU A 187 -11.05 19.70 5.65
C GLU A 187 -9.55 19.35 5.60
N LEU A 188 -9.19 18.23 4.95
CA LEU A 188 -7.78 17.85 4.76
C LEU A 188 -7.06 18.85 3.84
N GLU A 189 -7.71 19.31 2.77
CA GLU A 189 -7.19 20.37 1.91
C GLU A 189 -6.88 21.63 2.74
N LYS A 190 -7.81 22.08 3.58
CA LYS A 190 -7.60 23.21 4.48
C LYS A 190 -6.45 22.97 5.46
N LEU A 191 -6.37 21.78 6.06
CA LEU A 191 -5.27 21.43 6.97
C LEU A 191 -3.91 21.51 6.28
N ALA A 192 -3.78 21.01 5.05
CA ALA A 192 -2.54 21.08 4.29
C ALA A 192 -2.14 22.53 3.91
N LEU A 193 -3.12 23.36 3.53
CA LEU A 193 -2.89 24.76 3.17
C LEU A 193 -2.57 25.67 4.35
N THR A 194 -3.01 25.31 5.55
CA THR A 194 -2.82 26.14 6.77
C THR A 194 -1.71 25.65 7.68
N ASN A 195 -1.09 24.52 7.38
CA ASN A 195 0.02 23.94 8.14
C ASN A 195 1.19 23.62 7.20
N THR A 196 2.24 22.99 7.71
CA THR A 196 3.37 22.57 6.88
C THR A 196 2.97 21.34 6.04
N SER A 197 2.96 21.52 4.73
CA SER A 197 2.76 20.43 3.77
C SER A 197 3.84 20.53 2.68
N PHE A 198 4.51 19.42 2.41
CA PHE A 198 5.53 19.38 1.36
C PHE A 198 4.90 19.07 0.00
N SER A 199 5.25 19.88 -1.00
CA SER A 199 4.67 19.83 -2.34
C SER A 199 5.76 19.78 -3.41
N HIS A 200 5.57 18.93 -4.40
CA HIS A 200 6.39 18.92 -5.63
C HIS A 200 6.06 20.11 -6.56
N GLN A 201 4.92 20.74 -6.33
CA GLN A 201 4.46 21.91 -7.07
C GLN A 201 4.97 23.20 -6.43
N SER A 202 4.89 24.32 -7.17
CA SER A 202 5.25 25.66 -6.69
C SER A 202 4.21 26.27 -5.76
N SER A 203 2.96 25.80 -5.82
CA SER A 203 1.85 26.25 -4.99
C SER A 203 0.80 25.14 -4.87
N GLY A 204 -0.09 25.26 -3.87
CA GLY A 204 -1.16 24.30 -3.62
C GLY A 204 -0.65 22.97 -3.06
N LEU A 205 -1.56 21.98 -3.05
CA LEU A 205 -1.27 20.63 -2.58
C LEU A 205 -0.37 19.93 -3.60
N GLY A 206 0.53 19.18 -3.07
CA GLY A 206 1.34 18.19 -3.73
C GLY A 206 1.69 17.13 -2.71
N GLY A 207 2.68 16.29 -2.97
CA GLY A 207 2.98 15.27 -1.98
C GLY A 207 4.09 14.34 -2.40
N ALA A 208 4.19 13.22 -1.68
CA ALA A 208 5.20 12.23 -1.96
C ALA A 208 4.90 11.49 -3.26
N LEU A 209 5.92 11.37 -4.10
CA LEU A 209 5.88 10.60 -5.34
C LEU A 209 5.91 9.10 -5.04
N PRO A 210 5.18 8.27 -5.80
CA PRO A 210 5.09 6.83 -5.56
C PRO A 210 6.40 6.14 -5.93
N ALA A 211 7.20 5.79 -4.92
CA ALA A 211 8.42 5.01 -5.11
C ALA A 211 8.11 3.51 -5.25
N HIS A 212 8.95 2.79 -6.00
CA HIS A 212 8.87 1.35 -6.10
C HIS A 212 9.02 0.69 -4.72
N GLY A 213 8.10 -0.20 -4.36
CA GLY A 213 8.08 -0.86 -3.04
C GLY A 213 7.48 -0.01 -1.91
N THR A 214 6.65 1.01 -2.22
CA THR A 214 5.93 1.84 -1.24
C THR A 214 4.44 2.00 -1.57
N THR A 215 3.88 1.16 -2.44
CA THR A 215 2.57 1.37 -3.08
C THR A 215 1.43 0.56 -2.47
N TRP A 216 1.64 -0.08 -1.33
CA TRP A 216 0.60 -0.78 -0.54
C TRP A 216 0.84 -0.53 0.95
N THR A 217 -0.18 -0.74 1.77
CA THR A 217 -0.26 -0.31 3.18
C THR A 217 1.01 -0.59 3.99
N VAL A 218 1.42 -1.87 4.14
CA VAL A 218 2.59 -2.18 4.97
C VAL A 218 3.89 -1.68 4.35
N ALA A 219 3.98 -1.56 3.02
CA ALA A 219 5.14 -0.99 2.36
C ALA A 219 5.23 0.52 2.55
N GLY A 220 4.10 1.22 2.49
CA GLY A 220 4.01 2.65 2.81
C GLY A 220 4.37 2.92 4.28
N MET A 221 3.83 2.13 5.21
CA MET A 221 4.20 2.21 6.63
C MET A 221 5.70 1.95 6.86
N THR A 222 6.26 0.93 6.19
CA THR A 222 7.70 0.61 6.26
C THR A 222 8.55 1.76 5.72
N ALA A 223 8.19 2.31 4.57
CA ALA A 223 8.91 3.44 3.97
C ALA A 223 8.93 4.65 4.92
N GLN A 224 7.78 5.00 5.47
CA GLN A 224 7.60 6.17 6.34
C GLN A 224 8.18 5.97 7.74
N SER A 225 8.37 4.73 8.20
CA SER A 225 8.92 4.45 9.52
C SER A 225 10.38 4.01 9.52
N ALA A 226 10.88 3.39 8.44
CA ALA A 226 12.24 2.85 8.32
C ALA A 226 13.10 3.53 7.25
N GLY A 227 12.48 4.38 6.41
CA GLY A 227 13.21 5.05 5.33
C GLY A 227 13.67 4.11 4.21
N VAL A 228 12.99 2.97 4.03
CA VAL A 228 13.31 1.98 3.00
C VAL A 228 12.04 1.45 2.32
N PRO A 229 12.05 1.29 1.00
CA PRO A 229 11.02 0.54 0.30
C PRO A 229 10.99 -0.92 0.74
N LEU A 230 9.81 -1.53 0.73
CA LEU A 230 9.64 -2.94 1.00
C LEU A 230 9.79 -3.72 -0.31
N LYS A 231 10.72 -4.67 -0.34
CA LYS A 231 10.88 -5.57 -1.48
C LYS A 231 10.32 -6.94 -1.14
N ASP A 232 9.63 -7.55 -2.11
CA ASP A 232 9.35 -8.97 -2.05
C ASP A 232 10.68 -9.74 -1.97
N GLY A 233 10.72 -10.86 -1.31
CA GLY A 233 11.94 -11.70 -1.25
C GLY A 233 12.30 -12.36 -2.60
N GLY A 234 11.55 -12.04 -3.68
CA GLY A 234 11.61 -12.68 -5.00
C GLY A 234 10.94 -14.06 -5.03
N VAL A 235 10.49 -14.49 -6.22
CA VAL A 235 9.84 -15.80 -6.43
C VAL A 235 10.67 -16.98 -5.94
N PHE A 236 12.00 -16.82 -5.91
CA PHE A 236 12.97 -17.84 -5.49
C PHE A 236 13.66 -17.49 -4.16
N GLY A 237 13.24 -16.41 -3.51
CA GLY A 237 13.71 -16.05 -2.17
C GLY A 237 13.15 -17.08 -1.18
N GLY A 238 14.03 -17.83 -0.50
CA GLY A 238 13.63 -18.83 0.50
C GLY A 238 12.72 -18.20 1.57
N ARG A 239 11.90 -19.02 2.19
CA ARG A 239 10.86 -18.65 3.20
C ARG A 239 11.34 -17.76 4.35
N ASP A 240 12.65 -17.59 4.56
CA ASP A 240 13.21 -16.86 5.71
C ASP A 240 13.56 -15.39 5.43
N ARG A 241 13.20 -14.83 4.25
CA ARG A 241 13.81 -13.56 3.81
C ARG A 241 13.05 -12.28 4.12
N ASN A 242 11.79 -12.32 4.48
CA ASN A 242 11.03 -11.09 4.63
C ASN A 242 10.19 -10.98 5.92
N GLY A 243 10.23 -11.95 6.78
CA GLY A 243 9.57 -11.90 8.09
C GLY A 243 8.07 -11.70 8.06
N MET A 244 7.39 -12.02 6.96
CA MET A 244 5.96 -11.79 6.76
C MET A 244 5.20 -13.09 6.61
N GLY A 245 3.95 -13.13 7.08
CA GLY A 245 3.15 -14.35 7.16
C GLY A 245 3.67 -15.29 8.26
N ASP A 246 4.02 -16.50 7.91
CA ASP A 246 4.56 -17.51 8.84
C ASP A 246 6.00 -17.23 9.33
N PHE A 247 6.59 -16.09 8.96
CA PHE A 247 7.95 -15.74 9.35
C PHE A 247 8.01 -15.09 10.72
N ASN A 248 9.06 -15.40 11.46
CA ASN A 248 9.27 -14.87 12.80
C ASN A 248 9.91 -13.46 12.82
N LYS A 249 10.42 -12.95 11.71
CA LYS A 249 11.16 -11.68 11.67
C LYS A 249 10.74 -10.81 10.48
N PHE A 250 10.47 -9.53 10.75
CA PHE A 250 10.15 -8.51 9.75
C PHE A 250 11.36 -7.58 9.58
N LEU A 251 11.97 -7.53 8.39
CA LEU A 251 13.13 -6.66 8.07
C LEU A 251 14.12 -6.49 9.22
N PRO A 252 14.74 -7.55 9.73
CA PRO A 252 15.49 -7.50 10.99
C PRO A 252 16.71 -6.57 10.94
N GLY A 253 17.17 -6.20 9.74
CA GLY A 253 18.24 -5.24 9.54
C GLY A 253 17.80 -3.79 9.47
N ALA A 254 16.49 -3.49 9.36
CA ALA A 254 16.00 -2.12 9.41
C ALA A 254 16.04 -1.54 10.84
N TYR A 255 16.13 -0.22 10.92
CA TYR A 255 16.02 0.51 12.19
C TYR A 255 15.01 1.62 12.04
N THR A 256 13.91 1.52 12.78
CA THR A 256 12.71 2.29 12.52
C THR A 256 12.55 3.48 13.46
N LEU A 257 11.60 4.38 13.12
CA LEU A 257 11.13 5.45 13.98
C LEU A 257 10.70 4.92 15.36
N GLY A 258 9.96 3.79 15.39
CA GLY A 258 9.55 3.16 16.64
C GLY A 258 10.73 2.78 17.54
N GLN A 259 11.79 2.20 16.98
CA GLN A 259 13.00 1.86 17.74
C GLN A 259 13.78 3.11 18.20
N VAL A 260 13.82 4.16 17.37
CA VAL A 260 14.41 5.45 17.78
C VAL A 260 13.66 6.04 18.96
N LEU A 261 12.32 6.08 18.90
CA LEU A 261 11.50 6.64 19.96
C LEU A 261 11.47 5.77 21.21
N GLN A 262 11.50 4.42 21.06
CA GLN A 262 11.65 3.48 22.17
C GLN A 262 12.96 3.76 22.93
N LYS A 263 14.09 3.88 22.20
CA LYS A 263 15.39 4.22 22.81
C LYS A 263 15.39 5.61 23.48
N ALA A 264 14.55 6.51 22.99
CA ALA A 264 14.35 7.82 23.57
C ALA A 264 13.29 7.84 24.70
N ASP A 265 12.85 6.68 25.17
CA ASP A 265 11.95 6.49 26.32
C ASP A 265 10.53 7.01 26.08
N TYR A 266 9.98 6.84 24.88
CA TYR A 266 8.56 7.13 24.56
C TYR A 266 7.66 5.96 24.94
N ASN A 267 6.45 6.26 25.43
CA ASN A 267 5.34 5.33 25.44
C ASN A 267 4.76 5.22 24.03
N GLN A 268 4.59 4.01 23.51
CA GLN A 268 4.19 3.80 22.11
C GLN A 268 2.91 2.98 21.99
N SER A 269 1.93 3.50 21.26
CA SER A 269 0.69 2.80 20.92
C SER A 269 0.38 2.90 19.43
N PHE A 270 -0.21 1.84 18.88
CA PHE A 270 -0.69 1.79 17.50
C PHE A 270 -2.14 1.31 17.45
N ILE A 271 -3.01 2.03 16.75
CA ILE A 271 -4.43 1.70 16.63
C ILE A 271 -4.77 1.42 15.17
N MET A 272 -5.49 0.34 14.91
CA MET A 272 -6.01 0.00 13.57
C MET A 272 -7.33 -0.77 13.67
N GLY A 273 -8.28 -0.46 12.78
CA GLY A 273 -9.58 -1.11 12.76
C GLY A 273 -9.57 -2.56 12.27
N SER A 274 -8.53 -2.96 11.57
CA SER A 274 -8.34 -4.30 11.00
C SER A 274 -7.45 -5.20 11.88
N ASP A 275 -7.41 -6.49 11.54
CA ASP A 275 -6.52 -7.45 12.21
C ASP A 275 -5.05 -7.11 11.94
N LYS A 276 -4.24 -7.08 13.00
CA LYS A 276 -2.82 -6.71 12.95
C LYS A 276 -1.96 -7.68 12.14
N THR A 277 -2.39 -8.93 11.99
CA THR A 277 -1.60 -9.95 11.29
C THR A 277 -1.58 -9.76 9.77
N PHE A 278 -2.56 -9.03 9.21
CA PHE A 278 -2.61 -8.78 7.78
C PHE A 278 -1.38 -8.00 7.31
N GLY A 279 -0.66 -8.57 6.34
CA GLY A 279 0.56 -7.99 5.78
C GLY A 279 1.75 -7.98 6.75
N GLY A 280 1.69 -8.69 7.89
CA GLY A 280 2.77 -8.75 8.87
C GLY A 280 2.94 -7.48 9.72
N ARG A 281 1.89 -6.65 9.83
CA ARG A 281 1.91 -5.40 10.62
C ARG A 281 2.19 -5.64 12.11
N ASP A 282 1.72 -6.76 12.65
CA ASP A 282 2.03 -7.21 14.01
C ASP A 282 3.55 -7.27 14.23
N LYS A 283 4.27 -7.95 13.33
CA LYS A 283 5.72 -8.11 13.42
C LYS A 283 6.47 -6.80 13.19
N LEU A 284 6.01 -5.99 12.24
CA LEU A 284 6.57 -4.64 12.04
C LEU A 284 6.48 -3.82 13.34
N LEU A 285 5.34 -3.80 14.00
CA LEU A 285 5.10 -2.96 15.16
C LEU A 285 5.71 -3.52 16.45
N GLU A 286 5.60 -4.85 16.67
CA GLU A 286 6.14 -5.49 17.86
C GLU A 286 7.67 -5.52 17.86
N GLN A 287 8.30 -5.86 16.72
CA GLN A 287 9.75 -5.99 16.63
C GLN A 287 10.49 -4.65 16.47
N HIS A 288 9.81 -3.64 15.92
CA HIS A 288 10.41 -2.36 15.57
C HIS A 288 9.88 -1.19 16.40
N GLY A 289 9.67 -1.40 17.67
CA GLY A 289 9.28 -0.33 18.60
C GLY A 289 8.45 -0.80 19.78
N ASN A 290 8.10 -2.09 19.83
CA ASN A 290 7.32 -2.70 20.91
C ASN A 290 6.05 -1.89 21.24
N TYR A 291 5.26 -1.61 20.19
CA TYR A 291 4.02 -0.86 20.34
C TYR A 291 2.96 -1.63 21.11
N HIS A 292 2.21 -0.94 21.96
CA HIS A 292 0.91 -1.42 22.43
C HIS A 292 -0.08 -1.34 21.27
N ILE A 293 -0.54 -2.49 20.76
CA ILE A 293 -1.38 -2.55 19.56
C ILE A 293 -2.84 -2.74 19.95
N ILE A 294 -3.69 -1.79 19.53
CA ILE A 294 -5.14 -1.83 19.69
C ILE A 294 -5.75 -2.10 18.31
N ASP A 295 -5.80 -3.37 17.93
CA ASP A 295 -6.37 -3.83 16.66
C ASP A 295 -7.79 -4.39 16.85
N PHE A 296 -8.38 -4.93 15.80
CA PHE A 296 -9.71 -5.53 15.83
C PHE A 296 -9.83 -6.64 16.87
N THR A 297 -8.87 -7.56 16.89
CA THR A 297 -8.86 -8.69 17.83
C THR A 297 -8.68 -8.22 19.29
N TYR A 298 -7.78 -7.26 19.51
CA TYR A 298 -7.61 -6.64 20.83
C TYR A 298 -8.93 -6.00 21.32
N ALA A 299 -9.59 -5.23 20.45
CA ALA A 299 -10.83 -4.53 20.79
C ALA A 299 -11.95 -5.51 21.22
N GLN A 300 -12.08 -6.65 20.53
CA GLN A 300 -13.02 -7.71 20.94
C GLN A 300 -12.63 -8.35 22.28
N GLN A 301 -11.37 -8.73 22.44
CA GLN A 301 -10.89 -9.42 23.65
C GLN A 301 -10.99 -8.55 24.91
N HIS A 302 -10.89 -7.22 24.78
CA HIS A 302 -10.97 -6.29 25.90
C HIS A 302 -12.35 -5.62 26.04
N GLY A 303 -13.35 -6.08 25.29
CA GLY A 303 -14.73 -5.59 25.40
C GLY A 303 -14.94 -4.15 24.93
N LEU A 304 -14.01 -3.61 24.11
CA LEU A 304 -14.16 -2.30 23.47
C LEU A 304 -15.22 -2.32 22.36
N ILE A 305 -15.44 -3.50 21.78
CA ILE A 305 -16.51 -3.81 20.83
C ILE A 305 -17.13 -5.17 21.18
N PRO A 306 -18.40 -5.44 20.82
CA PRO A 306 -19.01 -6.77 20.95
C PRO A 306 -18.22 -7.85 20.21
N GLN A 307 -18.31 -9.10 20.67
CA GLN A 307 -17.59 -10.23 20.07
C GLN A 307 -18.02 -10.53 18.62
N ASP A 308 -19.27 -10.27 18.30
CA ASP A 308 -19.86 -10.45 16.96
C ASP A 308 -19.78 -9.18 16.09
N TYR A 309 -19.22 -8.08 16.63
CA TYR A 309 -19.09 -6.84 15.91
C TYR A 309 -18.02 -6.96 14.83
N LYS A 310 -18.42 -6.74 13.58
CA LYS A 310 -17.50 -6.61 12.46
C LYS A 310 -18.12 -5.74 11.39
N VAL A 311 -17.45 -4.64 11.07
CA VAL A 311 -17.78 -3.72 10.01
C VAL A 311 -16.60 -3.64 9.07
N TRP A 312 -16.81 -3.93 7.78
CA TRP A 312 -15.76 -3.86 6.75
C TRP A 312 -14.55 -4.75 7.11
N TRP A 313 -13.40 -4.16 7.37
CA TRP A 313 -12.16 -4.89 7.73
C TRP A 313 -12.04 -5.27 9.23
N GLY A 314 -12.96 -4.79 10.05
CA GLY A 314 -12.95 -5.02 11.51
C GLY A 314 -13.85 -4.02 12.21
N TYR A 315 -13.32 -2.89 12.71
CA TYR A 315 -14.11 -1.74 13.14
C TYR A 315 -13.76 -0.51 12.31
N GLU A 316 -14.75 0.36 12.10
CA GLU A 316 -14.72 1.53 11.25
C GLU A 316 -13.92 2.70 11.88
N ASP A 317 -13.57 3.71 11.06
CA ASP A 317 -12.75 4.85 11.49
C ASP A 317 -13.41 5.71 12.59
N LYS A 318 -14.73 5.75 12.69
CA LYS A 318 -15.45 6.40 13.81
C LYS A 318 -15.01 5.82 15.17
N LYS A 319 -14.95 4.50 15.30
CA LYS A 319 -14.45 3.83 16.52
C LYS A 319 -12.94 3.98 16.66
N LEU A 320 -12.19 3.90 15.57
CA LEU A 320 -10.75 4.12 15.59
C LEU A 320 -10.42 5.48 16.22
N PHE A 321 -11.07 6.56 15.79
CA PHE A 321 -10.84 7.90 16.35
C PHE A 321 -11.36 8.04 17.78
N GLN A 322 -12.40 7.29 18.18
CA GLN A 322 -12.82 7.24 19.58
C GLN A 322 -11.73 6.61 20.44
N PHE A 323 -11.24 5.42 20.07
CA PHE A 323 -10.17 4.75 20.81
C PHE A 323 -8.86 5.55 20.80
N ALA A 324 -8.59 6.29 19.72
CA ALA A 324 -7.43 7.17 19.64
C ALA A 324 -7.53 8.36 20.64
N ARG A 325 -8.72 8.91 20.85
CA ARG A 325 -8.92 9.96 21.89
C ARG A 325 -8.70 9.40 23.29
N ASP A 326 -9.25 8.22 23.57
CA ASP A 326 -9.12 7.56 24.87
C ASP A 326 -7.66 7.21 25.15
N GLU A 327 -6.97 6.65 24.17
CA GLU A 327 -5.55 6.26 24.30
C GLU A 327 -4.63 7.49 24.41
N ALA A 328 -4.83 8.55 23.60
CA ALA A 328 -4.08 9.80 23.73
C ALA A 328 -4.27 10.42 25.13
N THR A 329 -5.51 10.40 25.64
CA THR A 329 -5.81 10.87 27.00
C THR A 329 -5.13 10.03 28.06
N ARG A 330 -5.09 8.69 27.91
CA ARG A 330 -4.39 7.77 28.80
C ARG A 330 -2.88 8.04 28.78
N LEU A 331 -2.28 8.11 27.59
CA LEU A 331 -0.86 8.33 27.38
C LEU A 331 -0.39 9.68 27.93
N SER A 332 -1.20 10.73 27.78
CA SER A 332 -0.88 12.08 28.24
C SER A 332 -0.80 12.23 29.77
N LYS A 333 -1.33 11.26 30.51
CA LYS A 333 -1.26 11.20 31.99
C LYS A 333 0.00 10.50 32.50
N LEU A 334 0.79 9.92 31.60
CA LEU A 334 2.04 9.26 31.94
C LEU A 334 3.20 10.25 31.91
N ASP A 335 4.24 10.01 32.68
CA ASP A 335 5.39 10.91 32.82
C ASP A 335 6.31 11.01 31.62
N LYS A 336 6.13 10.13 30.62
CA LYS A 336 6.97 10.06 29.45
C LYS A 336 6.26 10.64 28.22
N PRO A 337 7.02 11.17 27.24
CA PRO A 337 6.43 11.54 25.97
C PRO A 337 5.79 10.32 25.29
N PHE A 338 4.78 10.55 24.46
CA PHE A 338 4.10 9.46 23.76
C PHE A 338 4.25 9.55 22.25
N ASN A 339 4.18 8.38 21.64
CA ASN A 339 4.05 8.14 20.20
C ASN A 339 2.77 7.34 19.98
N LEU A 340 1.71 8.02 19.57
CA LEU A 340 0.45 7.41 19.17
C LEU A 340 0.37 7.39 17.65
N GLN A 341 0.35 6.22 17.07
CA GLN A 341 0.15 6.05 15.64
C GLN A 341 -1.17 5.34 15.36
N MET A 342 -1.76 5.59 14.22
CA MET A 342 -2.99 4.94 13.80
C MET A 342 -3.05 4.77 12.29
N LEU A 343 -3.79 3.74 11.85
CA LEU A 343 -4.07 3.44 10.45
C LEU A 343 -5.57 3.40 10.25
N THR A 344 -6.11 4.29 9.41
CA THR A 344 -7.53 4.28 9.02
C THR A 344 -7.82 3.14 8.05
N VAL A 345 -9.10 2.82 7.86
CA VAL A 345 -9.50 1.67 7.03
C VAL A 345 -10.68 1.96 6.10
N ASP A 346 -11.50 2.95 6.39
CA ASP A 346 -12.77 3.17 5.67
C ASP A 346 -12.57 3.51 4.19
N THR A 347 -11.44 4.10 3.82
CA THR A 347 -11.07 4.44 2.45
C THR A 347 -10.43 3.28 1.66
N HIS A 348 -10.32 2.08 2.23
CA HIS A 348 -9.76 0.91 1.53
C HIS A 348 -10.64 0.51 0.34
N PHE A 349 -10.03 0.13 -0.78
CA PHE A 349 -10.76 -0.36 -1.96
C PHE A 349 -11.42 -1.73 -1.66
N THR A 350 -12.52 -2.12 -2.30
CA THR A 350 -13.28 -1.41 -3.35
C THR A 350 -14.38 -0.57 -2.72
N ASP A 351 -14.53 0.68 -3.20
CA ASP A 351 -15.57 1.64 -2.81
C ASP A 351 -15.65 2.01 -1.33
N GLY A 352 -14.71 1.54 -0.53
CA GLY A 352 -14.62 1.87 0.89
C GLY A 352 -15.86 1.55 1.72
N TRP A 353 -15.82 1.97 2.97
CA TRP A 353 -16.95 1.93 3.90
C TRP A 353 -17.46 3.34 4.18
N LEU A 354 -18.74 3.59 3.93
CA LEU A 354 -19.39 4.85 4.28
C LEU A 354 -20.20 4.67 5.57
N ASP A 355 -19.79 5.34 6.63
CA ASP A 355 -20.59 5.48 7.85
C ASP A 355 -21.72 6.48 7.61
N ASN A 356 -22.91 5.98 7.23
CA ASN A 356 -24.09 6.80 6.97
C ASN A 356 -24.66 7.47 8.24
N GLU A 357 -24.28 7.00 9.44
CA GLU A 357 -24.68 7.66 10.70
C GLU A 357 -23.78 8.86 10.99
N ALA A 358 -22.47 8.73 10.75
CA ALA A 358 -21.51 9.81 11.00
C ALA A 358 -21.49 10.86 9.89
N CYS A 359 -21.76 10.46 8.63
CA CYS A 359 -21.57 11.31 7.47
C CYS A 359 -22.78 11.28 6.53
N LYS A 360 -23.26 12.46 6.16
CA LYS A 360 -24.28 12.60 5.11
C LYS A 360 -23.64 12.46 3.74
N GLN A 361 -24.34 11.82 2.82
CA GLN A 361 -23.94 11.77 1.41
C GLN A 361 -24.03 13.18 0.79
N GLN A 362 -22.98 13.59 0.11
CA GLN A 362 -22.85 14.92 -0.52
C GLN A 362 -22.50 14.82 -2.01
N PHE A 363 -22.03 13.66 -2.45
CA PHE A 363 -21.59 13.39 -3.81
C PHE A 363 -22.36 12.21 -4.40
N GLU A 364 -22.46 12.16 -5.71
CA GLU A 364 -23.08 11.04 -6.43
C GLU A 364 -22.27 9.75 -6.27
N ALA A 365 -20.95 9.83 -6.45
CA ALA A 365 -20.06 8.69 -6.30
C ALA A 365 -19.92 8.29 -4.82
N LYS A 366 -20.11 7.00 -4.52
CA LYS A 366 -19.96 6.45 -3.17
C LYS A 366 -18.57 6.73 -2.60
N TYR A 367 -17.52 6.50 -3.39
CA TYR A 367 -16.14 6.64 -2.93
C TYR A 367 -15.76 8.11 -2.61
N ASP A 368 -16.37 9.10 -3.30
CA ASP A 368 -16.27 10.51 -2.92
C ASP A 368 -16.85 10.75 -1.52
N ASN A 369 -18.00 10.16 -1.21
CA ASN A 369 -18.61 10.30 0.11
C ASN A 369 -17.75 9.63 1.21
N VAL A 370 -17.08 8.53 0.90
CA VAL A 370 -16.14 7.87 1.83
C VAL A 370 -14.93 8.77 2.11
N HIS A 371 -14.31 9.35 1.08
CA HIS A 371 -13.21 10.30 1.24
C HIS A 371 -13.63 11.56 2.01
N ALA A 372 -14.81 12.08 1.72
CA ALA A 372 -15.37 13.24 2.44
C ALA A 372 -15.61 12.92 3.92
N CYS A 373 -16.11 11.73 4.22
CA CYS A 373 -16.32 11.27 5.58
C CYS A 373 -14.97 11.15 6.33
N ALA A 374 -13.97 10.51 5.71
CA ALA A 374 -12.62 10.40 6.28
C ALA A 374 -12.00 11.78 6.55
N SER A 375 -12.10 12.72 5.58
CA SER A 375 -11.64 14.10 5.72
C SER A 375 -12.24 14.78 6.96
N LYS A 376 -13.56 14.68 7.12
CA LYS A 376 -14.28 15.25 8.26
C LYS A 376 -13.90 14.59 9.59
N GLN A 377 -13.77 13.27 9.64
CA GLN A 377 -13.44 12.54 10.86
C GLN A 377 -12.00 12.85 11.32
N ILE A 378 -11.04 12.88 10.40
CA ILE A 378 -9.64 13.24 10.68
C ILE A 378 -9.56 14.68 11.20
N ALA A 379 -10.21 15.63 10.54
CA ALA A 379 -10.24 17.01 10.97
C ALA A 379 -10.89 17.18 12.36
N SER A 380 -11.97 16.45 12.63
CA SER A 380 -12.61 16.44 13.95
C SER A 380 -11.69 15.90 15.04
N PHE A 381 -10.87 14.89 14.74
CA PHE A 381 -9.87 14.39 15.67
C PHE A 381 -8.77 15.42 15.92
N VAL A 382 -8.29 16.10 14.88
CA VAL A 382 -7.28 17.17 15.00
C VAL A 382 -7.81 18.34 15.85
N GLU A 383 -9.04 18.78 15.60
CA GLU A 383 -9.64 19.88 16.38
C GLU A 383 -9.86 19.48 17.86
N TRP A 384 -10.25 18.23 18.13
CA TRP A 384 -10.28 17.71 19.48
C TRP A 384 -8.88 17.72 20.13
N ALA A 385 -7.86 17.25 19.40
CA ALA A 385 -6.49 17.21 19.93
C ALA A 385 -5.96 18.62 20.25
N LYS A 386 -6.29 19.64 19.44
CA LYS A 386 -5.94 21.04 19.69
C LYS A 386 -6.48 21.60 21.00
N GLN A 387 -7.59 21.05 21.50
CA GLN A 387 -8.22 21.46 22.74
C GLN A 387 -7.61 20.77 23.98
N GLN A 388 -6.71 19.80 23.78
CA GLN A 388 -6.13 19.05 24.89
C GLN A 388 -4.90 19.75 25.49
N PRO A 389 -4.67 19.63 26.79
CA PRO A 389 -3.51 20.22 27.46
C PRO A 389 -2.16 19.79 26.87
N PHE A 390 -2.08 18.56 26.34
CA PHE A 390 -0.86 18.02 25.74
C PHE A 390 -0.54 18.61 24.36
N TYR A 391 -1.49 19.30 23.70
CA TYR A 391 -1.32 19.76 22.31
C TYR A 391 -0.14 20.71 22.12
N ALA A 392 0.10 21.61 23.07
CA ALA A 392 1.20 22.58 23.00
C ALA A 392 2.56 21.89 22.76
N ASN A 393 2.73 20.67 23.30
CA ASN A 393 3.94 19.86 23.14
C ASN A 393 3.71 18.62 22.27
N THR A 394 2.82 18.70 21.28
CA THR A 394 2.49 17.57 20.37
C THR A 394 2.64 18.00 18.93
N THR A 395 3.28 17.16 18.13
CA THR A 395 3.28 17.25 16.66
C THR A 395 2.32 16.21 16.11
N ILE A 396 1.41 16.63 15.21
CA ILE A 396 0.49 15.73 14.52
C ILE A 396 0.94 15.64 13.07
N ILE A 397 1.08 14.42 12.55
CA ILE A 397 1.39 14.16 11.14
C ILE A 397 0.23 13.38 10.55
N ILE A 398 -0.26 13.82 9.40
CA ILE A 398 -1.26 13.13 8.59
C ILE A 398 -0.58 12.81 7.27
N SER A 399 -0.53 11.55 6.91
CA SER A 399 0.06 11.11 5.63
C SER A 399 -0.77 9.97 5.05
N GLY A 400 -1.02 10.02 3.76
CA GLY A 400 -1.46 8.80 3.07
C GLY A 400 -0.41 7.72 3.25
N ASP A 401 -0.83 6.49 3.37
CA ASP A 401 0.11 5.37 3.38
C ASP A 401 0.64 5.07 1.97
N HIS A 402 -0.23 5.11 0.95
CA HIS A 402 0.08 4.97 -0.48
C HIS A 402 -0.99 5.64 -1.35
N LEU A 403 -0.82 5.61 -2.68
CA LEU A 403 -1.84 6.06 -3.63
C LEU A 403 -3.04 5.12 -3.61
N GLY A 404 -4.22 5.67 -3.84
CA GLY A 404 -5.44 4.90 -3.94
C GLY A 404 -5.40 3.86 -5.07
N MET A 405 -5.82 2.64 -4.77
CA MET A 405 -5.72 1.50 -5.67
C MET A 405 -6.95 1.31 -6.58
N GLN A 406 -8.03 2.06 -6.37
CA GLN A 406 -9.26 1.98 -7.17
C GLN A 406 -9.09 2.71 -8.50
N THR A 407 -8.40 2.08 -9.45
CA THR A 407 -8.04 2.65 -10.75
C THR A 407 -9.19 3.35 -11.47
N PRO A 408 -10.41 2.77 -11.62
CA PRO A 408 -11.49 3.43 -12.37
C PRO A 408 -11.87 4.79 -11.80
N TYR A 409 -11.92 4.93 -10.48
CA TYR A 409 -12.24 6.18 -9.80
C TYR A 409 -11.21 7.28 -10.10
N TYR A 410 -9.92 6.97 -9.99
CA TYR A 410 -8.87 7.96 -10.22
C TYR A 410 -8.72 8.32 -11.69
N GLU A 411 -8.88 7.36 -12.60
CA GLU A 411 -8.85 7.62 -14.04
C GLU A 411 -10.00 8.51 -14.50
N GLU A 412 -11.19 8.29 -13.97
CA GLU A 412 -12.35 9.16 -14.23
C GLU A 412 -12.07 10.60 -13.78
N LYS A 413 -11.53 10.79 -12.58
CA LYS A 413 -11.22 12.13 -12.07
C LYS A 413 -10.12 12.82 -12.88
N ILE A 414 -9.10 12.10 -13.30
CA ILE A 414 -7.98 12.64 -14.08
C ILE A 414 -8.41 12.92 -15.53
N ALA A 415 -9.32 12.10 -16.08
CA ALA A 415 -9.89 12.24 -17.43
C ALA A 415 -8.82 12.51 -18.52
N GLY A 416 -7.65 11.85 -18.43
CA GLY A 416 -6.54 12.00 -19.39
C GLY A 416 -5.72 13.28 -19.25
N ALA A 417 -5.97 14.11 -18.24
CA ALA A 417 -5.13 15.28 -17.97
C ALA A 417 -3.71 14.87 -17.53
N PRO A 418 -2.68 15.65 -17.84
CA PRO A 418 -1.32 15.42 -17.39
C PRO A 418 -1.21 15.74 -15.88
N TYR A 419 -1.61 14.78 -15.04
CA TYR A 419 -1.62 14.93 -13.59
C TYR A 419 -0.72 13.89 -12.92
N GLN A 420 0.17 14.36 -12.05
CA GLN A 420 1.02 13.50 -11.22
C GLN A 420 0.30 13.20 -9.91
N ARG A 421 -0.16 11.98 -9.75
CA ARG A 421 -0.73 11.50 -8.48
C ARG A 421 0.34 11.49 -7.39
N THR A 422 0.00 11.98 -6.19
CA THR A 422 0.93 12.09 -5.06
C THR A 422 0.23 11.77 -3.75
N VAL A 423 0.94 11.10 -2.85
CA VAL A 423 0.47 10.78 -1.51
C VAL A 423 0.36 12.05 -0.67
N TYR A 424 -0.77 12.26 -0.02
CA TYR A 424 -1.04 13.40 0.85
C TYR A 424 -0.09 13.45 2.05
N ASN A 425 0.30 14.65 2.47
CA ASN A 425 1.06 14.86 3.71
C ASN A 425 0.72 16.22 4.37
N THR A 426 0.74 16.25 5.70
CA THR A 426 0.63 17.49 6.48
C THR A 426 1.26 17.29 7.87
N PHE A 427 2.02 18.29 8.32
CA PHE A 427 2.64 18.37 9.64
C PHE A 427 2.01 19.53 10.41
N ILE A 428 1.28 19.24 11.47
CA ILE A 428 0.58 20.21 12.32
C ILE A 428 1.40 20.41 13.57
N ASN A 429 1.65 21.67 13.92
CA ASN A 429 2.46 22.07 15.07
C ASN A 429 3.86 21.39 15.08
N PRO A 430 4.64 21.42 13.98
CA PRO A 430 6.02 20.92 14.02
C PRO A 430 6.90 21.84 14.87
N ALA A 431 7.95 21.27 15.49
CA ALA A 431 8.90 22.03 16.30
C ALA A 431 9.79 22.99 15.49
N VAL A 432 9.91 22.74 14.20
CA VAL A 432 10.75 23.51 13.26
C VAL A 432 9.96 23.87 12.01
N GLN A 433 10.34 24.96 11.37
CA GLN A 433 9.77 25.35 10.08
C GLN A 433 10.69 24.87 8.94
N PRO A 434 10.12 24.43 7.81
CA PRO A 434 10.94 24.02 6.68
C PRO A 434 11.57 25.23 6.01
N THR A 435 12.79 25.07 5.50
CA THR A 435 13.46 26.05 4.68
C THR A 435 12.77 26.21 3.33
N ARG A 436 12.21 25.12 2.80
CA ARG A 436 11.48 25.07 1.53
C ARG A 436 10.43 23.94 1.58
N ALA A 437 9.15 24.30 1.51
CA ALA A 437 8.04 23.34 1.50
C ALA A 437 7.53 23.03 0.07
N THR A 438 7.69 23.96 -0.88
CA THR A 438 7.27 23.81 -2.28
C THR A 438 8.45 23.51 -3.20
N ASN A 439 8.15 23.04 -4.43
CA ASN A 439 9.15 22.56 -5.39
C ASN A 439 10.09 21.51 -4.78
N ARG A 440 9.55 20.62 -3.93
CA ARG A 440 10.26 19.52 -3.28
C ARG A 440 9.80 18.20 -3.89
N GLN A 441 10.63 17.58 -4.72
CA GLN A 441 10.37 16.22 -5.21
C GLN A 441 10.87 15.20 -4.19
N PHE A 442 9.97 14.40 -3.64
CA PHE A 442 10.30 13.48 -2.56
C PHE A 442 9.42 12.22 -2.61
N ALA A 443 9.81 11.18 -1.90
CA ALA A 443 9.07 9.92 -1.77
C ALA A 443 8.67 9.69 -0.30
N THR A 444 7.79 8.73 -0.05
CA THR A 444 7.28 8.44 1.30
C THR A 444 8.37 8.04 2.30
N PHE A 445 9.50 7.50 1.87
CA PHE A 445 10.62 7.19 2.76
C PHE A 445 11.34 8.45 3.32
N ASP A 446 11.13 9.65 2.74
CA ASP A 446 11.63 10.92 3.26
C ASP A 446 10.87 11.35 4.52
N MET A 447 9.69 10.78 4.77
CA MET A 447 8.90 11.05 5.98
C MET A 447 9.62 10.59 7.25
N TYR A 448 10.47 9.56 7.22
CA TYR A 448 11.16 9.04 8.41
C TYR A 448 12.06 10.10 9.08
N PRO A 449 13.11 10.64 8.45
CA PRO A 449 13.92 11.70 9.07
C PRO A 449 13.14 12.99 9.26
N SER A 450 12.14 13.28 8.42
CA SER A 450 11.30 14.47 8.52
C SER A 450 10.40 14.44 9.76
N THR A 451 9.89 13.27 10.14
CA THR A 451 9.12 13.08 11.38
C THR A 451 9.97 13.42 12.60
N LEU A 452 11.21 12.96 12.64
CA LEU A 452 12.13 13.30 13.74
C LEU A 452 12.44 14.79 13.78
N ALA A 453 12.68 15.41 12.63
CA ALA A 453 12.89 16.87 12.56
C ALA A 453 11.66 17.64 13.03
N ALA A 454 10.45 17.21 12.65
CA ALA A 454 9.19 17.81 13.11
C ALA A 454 9.01 17.72 14.64
N LEU A 455 9.58 16.69 15.28
CA LEU A 455 9.66 16.58 16.75
C LEU A 455 10.76 17.43 17.39
N GLY A 456 11.54 18.19 16.60
CA GLY A 456 12.66 18.99 17.08
C GLY A 456 13.95 18.18 17.27
N VAL A 457 14.02 16.95 16.79
CA VAL A 457 15.24 16.13 16.83
C VAL A 457 16.17 16.59 15.72
N LYS A 458 17.40 16.98 16.10
CA LYS A 458 18.45 17.24 15.10
C LYS A 458 18.98 15.90 14.58
N VAL A 459 18.81 15.68 13.29
CA VAL A 459 19.32 14.52 12.55
C VAL A 459 20.64 14.94 11.91
N ASP A 460 21.76 14.38 12.36
CA ASP A 460 23.06 14.73 11.80
C ASP A 460 23.18 14.28 10.34
N GLY A 461 23.55 15.22 9.47
CA GLY A 461 23.60 14.99 8.02
C GLY A 461 22.25 14.92 7.32
N ASP A 462 21.11 15.17 8.01
CA ASP A 462 19.75 15.25 7.44
C ASP A 462 19.30 14.01 6.65
N ARG A 463 19.83 12.83 6.95
CA ARG A 463 19.47 11.58 6.25
C ARG A 463 19.39 10.38 7.17
N MET A 464 18.39 9.51 6.93
CA MET A 464 18.24 8.21 7.57
C MET A 464 17.59 7.22 6.60
N GLY A 465 18.13 6.01 6.50
CA GLY A 465 17.71 5.10 5.46
C GLY A 465 18.04 5.65 4.06
N LEU A 466 17.12 5.60 3.15
CA LEU A 466 17.16 6.33 1.87
C LEU A 466 16.54 7.74 1.99
N GLY A 467 15.86 8.03 3.11
CA GLY A 467 15.14 9.29 3.32
C GLY A 467 16.03 10.48 3.62
N THR A 468 15.54 11.65 3.23
CA THR A 468 16.10 12.97 3.50
C THR A 468 15.14 13.79 4.34
N ASN A 469 15.62 14.52 5.32
CA ASN A 469 14.85 15.45 6.13
C ASN A 469 14.31 16.59 5.25
N LEU A 470 13.01 16.64 5.02
CA LEU A 470 12.33 17.63 4.19
C LEU A 470 12.36 19.06 4.79
N PHE A 471 12.55 19.18 6.10
CA PHE A 471 12.70 20.48 6.76
C PHE A 471 14.05 21.14 6.46
N SER A 472 15.03 20.38 5.93
CA SER A 472 16.34 20.87 5.53
C SER A 472 16.39 21.26 4.04
N ASN A 473 17.47 21.91 3.63
CA ASN A 473 17.75 22.23 2.22
C ASN A 473 18.39 21.08 1.44
N ARG A 474 18.65 19.95 2.11
CA ARG A 474 19.31 18.82 1.46
C ARG A 474 18.43 18.22 0.37
N GLN A 475 19.02 17.94 -0.79
CA GLN A 475 18.32 17.28 -1.89
C GLN A 475 17.89 15.86 -1.50
N THR A 476 16.63 15.53 -1.82
CA THR A 476 16.11 14.15 -1.72
C THR A 476 16.73 13.25 -2.79
N LEU A 477 16.50 11.95 -2.71
CA LEU A 477 16.96 11.05 -3.79
C LEU A 477 16.20 11.31 -5.10
N VAL A 478 14.92 11.64 -5.04
CA VAL A 478 14.15 11.99 -6.25
C VAL A 478 14.76 13.20 -6.94
N GLU A 479 15.13 14.25 -6.19
CA GLU A 479 15.79 15.46 -6.71
C GLU A 479 17.19 15.15 -7.27
N GLN A 480 17.95 14.23 -6.65
CA GLN A 480 19.29 13.83 -7.10
C GLN A 480 19.24 12.98 -8.37
N PHE A 481 18.24 12.11 -8.51
CA PHE A 481 18.04 11.27 -9.70
C PHE A 481 17.35 12.04 -10.85
N GLY A 482 16.80 13.23 -10.58
CA GLY A 482 16.14 14.08 -11.57
C GLY A 482 14.68 13.71 -11.84
N SER A 483 14.26 12.47 -11.55
CA SER A 483 12.86 12.06 -11.61
C SER A 483 12.58 10.83 -10.75
N ILE A 484 11.30 10.64 -10.40
CA ILE A 484 10.85 9.41 -9.71
C ILE A 484 11.04 8.16 -10.57
N ASP A 485 10.91 8.27 -11.89
CA ASP A 485 11.08 7.13 -12.80
C ASP A 485 12.52 6.63 -12.83
N GLN A 486 13.49 7.54 -12.86
CA GLN A 486 14.91 7.18 -12.78
C GLN A 486 15.24 6.52 -11.42
N LEU A 487 14.71 7.04 -10.34
CA LEU A 487 14.85 6.45 -9.01
C LEU A 487 14.19 5.06 -8.96
N ASN A 488 12.98 4.92 -9.48
CA ASN A 488 12.25 3.66 -9.53
C ASN A 488 12.96 2.59 -10.38
N ALA A 489 13.60 3.00 -11.48
CA ALA A 489 14.42 2.10 -12.28
C ALA A 489 15.59 1.50 -11.47
N GLU A 490 16.18 2.24 -10.53
CA GLU A 490 17.21 1.72 -9.63
C GLU A 490 16.62 0.94 -8.44
N LEU A 491 15.53 1.39 -7.87
CA LEU A 491 14.88 0.72 -6.75
C LEU A 491 14.31 -0.66 -7.13
N SER A 492 13.87 -0.85 -8.38
CA SER A 492 13.32 -2.13 -8.84
C SER A 492 14.37 -3.23 -9.00
N LYS A 493 15.64 -2.87 -9.20
CA LYS A 493 16.72 -3.85 -9.39
C LYS A 493 17.08 -4.56 -8.08
N ARG A 494 17.75 -5.70 -8.20
CA ARG A 494 18.31 -6.41 -7.04
C ARG A 494 19.37 -5.57 -6.33
N SER A 495 19.46 -5.71 -5.02
CA SER A 495 20.51 -5.08 -4.22
C SER A 495 21.06 -6.08 -3.20
N SER A 496 22.31 -6.46 -3.39
CA SER A 496 23.01 -7.33 -2.42
C SER A 496 23.13 -6.69 -1.03
N TYR A 497 23.17 -5.36 -0.95
CA TYR A 497 23.14 -4.65 0.32
C TYR A 497 21.80 -4.87 1.02
N TYR A 498 20.70 -4.63 0.31
CA TYR A 498 19.35 -4.82 0.86
C TYR A 498 19.14 -6.26 1.34
N GLU A 499 19.49 -7.24 0.51
CA GLU A 499 19.34 -8.67 0.82
C GLU A 499 20.14 -9.09 2.06
N ARG A 500 21.37 -8.61 2.22
CA ARG A 500 22.25 -9.01 3.33
C ARG A 500 22.12 -8.16 4.58
N LYS A 501 21.78 -6.86 4.45
CA LYS A 501 21.83 -5.91 5.57
C LYS A 501 20.47 -5.44 6.06
N ILE A 502 19.41 -5.58 5.24
CA ILE A 502 18.07 -5.15 5.62
C ILE A 502 17.13 -6.35 5.78
N LEU A 503 17.14 -7.30 4.83
CA LEU A 503 16.34 -8.52 4.92
C LEU A 503 16.88 -9.54 5.92
N SER A 504 18.15 -9.54 6.21
CA SER A 504 18.78 -10.43 7.19
C SER A 504 19.46 -9.65 8.30
N SER A 505 19.47 -10.20 9.51
CA SER A 505 20.24 -9.71 10.67
C SER A 505 21.61 -10.37 10.71
N SER A 506 22.45 -10.16 9.70
CA SER A 506 23.82 -10.66 9.75
C SER A 506 24.78 -9.59 10.26
#